data_82b6e24213e98c9769d6722cfa8e2333
#
_entry.id   82b6e24213e98c9769d6722cfa8e2333
#
_cell.length_a   1.000
_cell.length_b   1.000
_cell.length_c   1.000
_cell.angle_alpha   90.00
_cell.angle_beta   90.00
_cell.angle_gamma   90.00
#
_symmetry.space_group_name_H-M   'P 1'
#
loop_
_entity.id
_entity.type
_entity.pdbx_description
1 polymer ?
#
loop_
_entity_poly.entity_id
_entity_poly.type
_entity_poly.pdbx_seq_one_letter_code
_entity_poly.pdbx_strand_id
1 'polypeptide(L)'
;MMNHFRRNALQLTLAALFSSAFYAQAADIPQVKVTVTDKQCEPMNVTVKAGKTQFIIQNHSQKALEWEILKGVMVVEERENIAPGFTQKLTANLQPGEYDMTCGLLTNPKGKLTVTGEATKDAAKADALLSLGEAITAYKAYVTAETAELVSGTKAFTDAVKAGDIEKAKALYAPTRQHYERIEPIAELFSDLDGSIDAREDDYEKKAEDPKFTGFHRLEKALFGDNSVKGMDNYADQLNADVLELQKRISELAFPPSKVVGGAAGLIEEVAASKISGEEDRYSHTDLWDFQANIDGAQKIVDLLRPQL
;
A
#
# COMPACT_ATOMS: atom_id res chain seq x y z
N MET A 1 65.41 -75.87 -16.96
CA MET A 1 65.49 -75.17 -15.68
C MET A 1 64.45 -74.13 -15.71
N MET A 2 63.35 -74.36 -14.97
CA MET A 2 62.10 -73.53 -15.06
C MET A 2 62.07 -72.55 -13.90
N ASN A 3 61.87 -71.25 -14.18
CA ASN A 3 61.63 -70.27 -13.17
C ASN A 3 60.19 -69.80 -13.25
N HIS A 4 59.45 -70.04 -12.16
CA HIS A 4 58.06 -69.57 -12.00
C HIS A 4 58.05 -68.13 -11.52
N PHE A 5 57.43 -67.23 -12.32
CA PHE A 5 57.07 -65.95 -11.88
C PHE A 5 55.64 -66.00 -11.29
N ARG A 6 55.48 -65.72 -10.02
CA ARG A 6 54.20 -65.50 -9.34
C ARG A 6 53.76 -64.05 -9.61
N ARG A 7 52.64 -63.86 -10.26
CA ARG A 7 51.95 -62.56 -10.41
C ARG A 7 51.01 -62.38 -9.19
N ASN A 8 51.33 -61.43 -8.33
CA ASN A 8 50.40 -60.96 -7.28
C ASN A 8 49.42 -60.02 -7.92
N ALA A 9 48.12 -60.38 -7.94
CA ALA A 9 47.03 -59.50 -8.35
C ALA A 9 46.63 -58.65 -7.13
N LEU A 10 46.90 -57.36 -7.22
CA LEU A 10 46.43 -56.35 -6.28
C LEU A 10 45.01 -55.98 -6.59
N GLN A 11 44.05 -56.42 -5.81
CA GLN A 11 42.65 -55.99 -5.95
C GLN A 11 42.49 -54.61 -5.33
N LEU A 12 42.33 -53.58 -6.15
CA LEU A 12 41.84 -52.24 -5.74
C LEU A 12 40.33 -52.29 -5.59
N THR A 13 39.82 -52.25 -4.36
CA THR A 13 38.43 -52.02 -4.04
C THR A 13 38.16 -50.51 -4.10
N LEU A 14 37.46 -50.05 -5.17
CA LEU A 14 37.00 -48.69 -5.33
C LEU A 14 35.72 -48.51 -4.46
N ALA A 15 35.84 -47.89 -3.30
CA ALA A 15 34.70 -47.48 -2.48
C ALA A 15 34.08 -46.25 -3.12
N ALA A 16 32.96 -46.41 -3.82
CA ALA A 16 32.14 -45.30 -4.33
C ALA A 16 31.37 -44.66 -3.16
N LEU A 17 31.84 -43.52 -2.69
CA LEU A 17 31.11 -42.63 -1.78
C LEU A 17 29.97 -41.96 -2.56
N PHE A 18 28.78 -42.51 -2.44
CA PHE A 18 27.56 -41.81 -2.87
C PHE A 18 27.30 -40.65 -1.93
N SER A 19 27.75 -39.43 -2.29
CA SER A 19 27.30 -38.20 -1.69
C SER A 19 25.87 -37.95 -2.12
N SER A 20 24.90 -38.33 -1.30
CA SER A 20 23.51 -37.91 -1.47
C SER A 20 23.44 -36.40 -1.18
N ALA A 21 23.51 -35.62 -2.25
CA ALA A 21 23.14 -34.19 -2.20
C ALA A 21 21.64 -34.12 -1.87
N PHE A 22 21.31 -33.79 -0.63
CA PHE A 22 19.99 -33.37 -0.25
C PHE A 22 19.74 -32.02 -0.95
N TYR A 23 19.10 -32.05 -2.11
CA TYR A 23 18.47 -30.85 -2.64
C TYR A 23 17.34 -30.49 -1.67
N ALA A 24 17.54 -29.44 -0.88
CA ALA A 24 16.46 -28.80 -0.17
C ALA A 24 15.50 -28.25 -1.25
N GLN A 25 14.42 -28.98 -1.51
CA GLN A 25 13.36 -28.52 -2.38
C GLN A 25 12.74 -27.31 -1.67
N ALA A 26 12.91 -26.13 -2.23
CA ALA A 26 12.21 -24.95 -1.75
C ALA A 26 10.71 -25.30 -1.78
N ALA A 27 10.07 -25.28 -0.63
CA ALA A 27 8.65 -25.57 -0.55
C ALA A 27 7.93 -24.54 -1.43
N ASP A 28 7.12 -25.01 -2.37
CA ASP A 28 6.29 -24.14 -3.21
C ASP A 28 5.40 -23.27 -2.31
N ILE A 29 5.46 -21.96 -2.54
CA ILE A 29 4.61 -21.02 -1.79
C ILE A 29 3.14 -21.32 -2.19
N PRO A 30 2.25 -21.59 -1.21
CA PRO A 30 0.84 -21.81 -1.49
C PRO A 30 0.26 -20.65 -2.29
N GLN A 31 -0.55 -20.97 -3.30
CA GLN A 31 -1.16 -19.97 -4.17
C GLN A 31 -2.68 -19.92 -3.97
N VAL A 32 -3.22 -18.71 -3.93
CA VAL A 32 -4.65 -18.43 -3.86
C VAL A 32 -5.01 -17.51 -5.02
N LYS A 33 -6.00 -17.91 -5.82
CA LYS A 33 -6.54 -17.08 -6.88
C LYS A 33 -7.74 -16.29 -6.35
N VAL A 34 -7.73 -14.98 -6.59
CA VAL A 34 -8.85 -14.08 -6.30
C VAL A 34 -9.19 -13.34 -7.58
N THR A 35 -10.43 -13.45 -8.02
CA THR A 35 -10.95 -12.66 -9.14
C THR A 35 -11.77 -11.51 -8.56
N VAL A 36 -11.47 -10.29 -8.95
CA VAL A 36 -12.23 -9.10 -8.56
C VAL A 36 -13.13 -8.69 -9.72
N THR A 37 -14.43 -8.64 -9.46
CA THR A 37 -15.46 -8.19 -10.40
C THR A 37 -15.92 -6.79 -10.08
N ASP A 38 -16.81 -6.19 -10.87
CA ASP A 38 -17.38 -4.87 -10.57
C ASP A 38 -18.14 -4.81 -9.22
N LYS A 39 -18.44 -5.97 -8.59
CA LYS A 39 -19.31 -6.02 -7.40
C LYS A 39 -18.72 -6.73 -6.19
N GLN A 40 -17.77 -7.64 -6.38
CA GLN A 40 -17.26 -8.50 -5.31
C GLN A 40 -15.98 -9.23 -5.69
N CYS A 41 -15.33 -9.84 -4.69
CA CYS A 41 -14.28 -10.83 -4.92
C CYS A 41 -14.88 -12.23 -5.16
N GLU A 42 -14.16 -13.07 -5.87
CA GLU A 42 -14.46 -14.47 -6.07
C GLU A 42 -13.19 -15.32 -5.86
N PRO A 43 -13.13 -16.10 -4.77
CA PRO A 43 -14.14 -16.28 -3.71
C PRO A 43 -14.21 -15.10 -2.71
N MET A 44 -15.39 -14.91 -2.07
CA MET A 44 -15.57 -13.95 -0.98
C MET A 44 -14.96 -14.41 0.35
N ASN A 45 -14.73 -15.72 0.51
CA ASN A 45 -14.15 -16.27 1.72
C ASN A 45 -12.95 -17.14 1.34
N VAL A 46 -11.80 -16.84 1.93
CA VAL A 46 -10.53 -17.54 1.71
C VAL A 46 -10.00 -18.02 3.06
N THR A 47 -9.46 -19.24 3.10
CA THR A 47 -8.75 -19.76 4.27
C THR A 47 -7.36 -20.20 3.84
N VAL A 48 -6.33 -19.71 4.54
CA VAL A 48 -4.93 -20.08 4.32
C VAL A 48 -4.25 -20.47 5.62
N LYS A 49 -3.05 -21.05 5.54
CA LYS A 49 -2.19 -21.28 6.70
C LYS A 49 -1.31 -20.07 6.97
N ALA A 50 -0.95 -19.87 8.23
CA ALA A 50 0.03 -18.85 8.62
C ALA A 50 1.36 -19.03 7.88
N GLY A 51 2.01 -17.93 7.54
CA GLY A 51 3.22 -17.89 6.74
C GLY A 51 3.02 -17.29 5.37
N LYS A 52 3.93 -17.59 4.44
CA LYS A 52 3.90 -17.04 3.09
C LYS A 52 2.79 -17.66 2.25
N THR A 53 1.95 -16.81 1.67
CA THR A 53 0.94 -17.18 0.66
C THR A 53 1.06 -16.21 -0.52
N GLN A 54 1.01 -16.71 -1.74
CA GLN A 54 0.97 -15.89 -2.95
C GLN A 54 -0.47 -15.77 -3.43
N PHE A 55 -1.00 -14.56 -3.43
CA PHE A 55 -2.28 -14.23 -4.03
C PHE A 55 -2.09 -13.90 -5.51
N ILE A 56 -2.93 -14.47 -6.35
CA ILE A 56 -3.00 -14.21 -7.78
C ILE A 56 -4.29 -13.44 -8.02
N ILE A 57 -4.18 -12.13 -8.14
CA ILE A 57 -5.33 -11.21 -8.22
C ILE A 57 -5.62 -10.95 -9.70
N GLN A 58 -6.83 -11.26 -10.14
CA GLN A 58 -7.30 -11.01 -11.50
C GLN A 58 -8.37 -9.93 -11.48
N ASN A 59 -8.12 -8.84 -12.18
CA ASN A 59 -9.12 -7.78 -12.34
C ASN A 59 -10.04 -8.09 -13.52
N HIS A 60 -11.28 -8.48 -13.22
CA HIS A 60 -12.36 -8.66 -14.19
C HIS A 60 -13.38 -7.52 -14.13
N SER A 61 -13.07 -6.43 -13.42
CA SER A 61 -13.87 -5.21 -13.43
C SER A 61 -13.54 -4.32 -14.62
N GLN A 62 -14.27 -3.22 -14.77
CA GLN A 62 -14.09 -2.26 -15.86
C GLN A 62 -13.11 -1.12 -15.51
N LYS A 63 -12.57 -1.11 -14.28
CA LYS A 63 -11.69 -0.06 -13.77
C LYS A 63 -10.37 -0.63 -13.27
N ALA A 64 -9.32 0.19 -13.22
CA ALA A 64 -8.17 -0.11 -12.40
C ALA A 64 -8.63 -0.21 -10.93
N LEU A 65 -8.03 -1.11 -10.19
CA LEU A 65 -8.38 -1.32 -8.79
C LEU A 65 -7.15 -1.59 -7.94
N GLU A 66 -7.32 -1.33 -6.68
CA GLU A 66 -6.44 -1.71 -5.60
C GLU A 66 -7.01 -2.94 -4.88
N TRP A 67 -6.13 -3.81 -4.43
CA TRP A 67 -6.50 -5.00 -3.67
C TRP A 67 -5.67 -5.09 -2.41
N GLU A 68 -6.33 -4.98 -1.27
CA GLU A 68 -5.72 -4.93 0.05
C GLU A 68 -6.10 -6.13 0.91
N ILE A 69 -5.21 -6.51 1.81
CA ILE A 69 -5.47 -7.36 2.97
C ILE A 69 -5.48 -6.48 4.20
N LEU A 70 -6.60 -6.41 4.88
CA LEU A 70 -6.83 -5.53 6.01
C LEU A 70 -6.91 -6.30 7.33
N LYS A 71 -6.32 -5.76 8.40
CA LYS A 71 -6.58 -6.18 9.78
C LYS A 71 -7.27 -5.04 10.52
N GLY A 72 -8.60 -5.13 10.60
CA GLY A 72 -9.43 -3.99 10.98
C GLY A 72 -9.39 -2.91 9.89
N VAL A 73 -8.85 -1.73 10.23
CA VAL A 73 -8.65 -0.61 9.29
C VAL A 73 -7.22 -0.53 8.75
N MET A 74 -6.32 -1.37 9.28
CA MET A 74 -4.90 -1.34 8.90
C MET A 74 -4.65 -2.20 7.67
N VAL A 75 -4.01 -1.63 6.68
CA VAL A 75 -3.49 -2.36 5.51
C VAL A 75 -2.27 -3.18 5.93
N VAL A 76 -2.36 -4.49 5.73
CA VAL A 76 -1.27 -5.45 6.02
C VAL A 76 -0.40 -5.64 4.79
N GLU A 77 -1.03 -5.89 3.66
CA GLU A 77 -0.38 -6.03 2.35
C GLU A 77 -1.37 -5.55 1.27
N GLU A 78 -0.84 -5.04 0.18
CA GLU A 78 -1.64 -4.48 -0.91
C GLU A 78 -1.01 -4.70 -2.28
N ARG A 79 -1.82 -4.55 -3.31
CA ARG A 79 -1.40 -4.47 -4.71
C ARG A 79 -2.25 -3.43 -5.42
N GLU A 80 -1.61 -2.35 -5.78
CA GLU A 80 -2.23 -1.20 -6.44
C GLU A 80 -2.28 -1.35 -7.95
N ASN A 81 -3.07 -0.50 -8.57
CA ASN A 81 -3.08 -0.25 -10.01
C ASN A 81 -3.23 -1.49 -10.88
N ILE A 82 -4.10 -2.42 -10.48
CA ILE A 82 -4.40 -3.59 -11.29
C ILE A 82 -5.38 -3.20 -12.40
N ALA A 83 -4.87 -2.96 -13.59
CA ALA A 83 -5.69 -2.55 -14.74
C ALA A 83 -6.73 -3.62 -15.14
N PRO A 84 -7.87 -3.24 -15.77
CA PRO A 84 -8.87 -4.17 -16.28
C PRO A 84 -8.28 -5.28 -17.14
N GLY A 85 -8.66 -6.53 -16.86
CA GLY A 85 -8.18 -7.71 -17.60
C GLY A 85 -6.79 -8.21 -17.19
N PHE A 86 -6.06 -7.48 -16.32
CA PHE A 86 -4.73 -7.87 -15.89
C PHE A 86 -4.75 -8.76 -14.65
N THR A 87 -3.64 -9.47 -14.47
CA THR A 87 -3.38 -10.33 -13.31
C THR A 87 -2.09 -9.87 -12.65
N GLN A 88 -2.16 -9.64 -11.34
CA GLN A 88 -1.01 -9.31 -10.52
C GLN A 88 -0.80 -10.36 -9.42
N LYS A 89 0.41 -10.42 -8.88
CA LYS A 89 0.79 -11.34 -7.80
C LYS A 89 1.22 -10.54 -6.57
N LEU A 90 0.68 -10.94 -5.43
CA LEU A 90 1.05 -10.42 -4.12
C LEU A 90 1.50 -11.58 -3.24
N THR A 91 2.69 -11.52 -2.65
CA THR A 91 3.13 -12.51 -1.67
C THR A 91 3.06 -11.91 -0.29
N ALA A 92 2.10 -12.36 0.50
CA ALA A 92 1.89 -11.93 1.88
C ALA A 92 2.45 -12.96 2.87
N ASN A 93 3.05 -12.49 3.97
CA ASN A 93 3.47 -13.33 5.10
C ASN A 93 2.54 -13.07 6.29
N LEU A 94 1.48 -13.86 6.39
CA LEU A 94 0.36 -13.61 7.28
C LEU A 94 0.48 -14.38 8.60
N GLN A 95 0.13 -13.71 9.69
CA GLN A 95 -0.01 -14.30 11.02
C GLN A 95 -1.42 -14.86 11.21
N PRO A 96 -1.64 -15.83 12.13
CA PRO A 96 -2.98 -16.34 12.42
C PRO A 96 -3.96 -15.22 12.81
N GLY A 97 -5.17 -15.28 12.28
CA GLY A 97 -6.22 -14.30 12.57
C GLY A 97 -7.23 -14.14 11.47
N GLU A 98 -8.15 -13.20 11.68
CA GLU A 98 -9.17 -12.80 10.72
C GLU A 98 -8.75 -11.50 10.05
N TYR A 99 -8.93 -11.45 8.74
CA TYR A 99 -8.61 -10.34 7.87
C TYR A 99 -9.77 -10.08 6.91
N ASP A 100 -9.83 -8.87 6.38
CA ASP A 100 -10.69 -8.51 5.27
C ASP A 100 -9.87 -8.38 3.98
N MET A 101 -10.54 -8.51 2.82
CA MET A 101 -9.98 -8.24 1.51
C MET A 101 -10.84 -7.17 0.84
N THR A 102 -10.22 -6.13 0.27
CA THR A 102 -10.94 -5.18 -0.58
C THR A 102 -11.33 -5.84 -1.91
N CYS A 103 -12.45 -5.41 -2.50
CA CYS A 103 -13.01 -6.03 -3.69
C CYS A 103 -13.36 -4.98 -4.76
N GLY A 104 -12.42 -4.12 -5.09
CA GLY A 104 -12.60 -3.03 -6.03
C GLY A 104 -13.21 -1.80 -5.36
N LEU A 105 -14.35 -1.31 -5.83
CA LEU A 105 -14.96 -0.08 -5.32
C LEU A 105 -15.11 -0.09 -3.79
N LEU A 106 -14.91 1.07 -3.15
CA LEU A 106 -15.09 1.24 -1.69
C LEU A 106 -16.52 0.92 -1.21
N THR A 107 -17.48 0.96 -2.12
CA THR A 107 -18.87 0.58 -1.86
C THR A 107 -19.14 -0.92 -1.94
N ASN A 108 -18.21 -1.70 -2.48
CA ASN A 108 -18.34 -3.14 -2.59
C ASN A 108 -18.19 -3.85 -1.22
N PRO A 109 -18.81 -5.02 -1.03
CA PRO A 109 -18.61 -5.79 0.18
C PRO A 109 -17.15 -6.31 0.25
N LYS A 110 -16.54 -6.21 1.42
CA LYS A 110 -15.21 -6.79 1.67
C LYS A 110 -15.30 -8.31 1.76
N GLY A 111 -14.35 -9.01 1.16
CA GLY A 111 -14.15 -10.44 1.33
C GLY A 111 -13.54 -10.76 2.70
N LYS A 112 -13.60 -12.05 3.11
CA LYS A 112 -13.02 -12.55 4.37
C LYS A 112 -11.84 -13.45 4.10
N LEU A 113 -10.74 -13.24 4.84
CA LEU A 113 -9.55 -14.07 4.79
C LEU A 113 -9.22 -14.57 6.19
N THR A 114 -9.37 -15.87 6.40
CA THR A 114 -9.04 -16.53 7.66
C THR A 114 -7.66 -17.18 7.56
N VAL A 115 -6.75 -16.81 8.46
CA VAL A 115 -5.40 -17.39 8.55
C VAL A 115 -5.33 -18.32 9.76
N THR A 116 -5.06 -19.61 9.51
CA THR A 116 -5.06 -20.67 10.52
C THR A 116 -3.63 -21.20 10.79
N GLY A 117 -3.43 -21.83 11.94
CA GLY A 117 -2.14 -22.44 12.33
C GLY A 117 -1.39 -21.65 13.39
N GLU A 118 -0.11 -21.96 13.55
CA GLU A 118 0.76 -21.27 14.51
C GLU A 118 1.52 -20.11 13.85
N ALA A 119 1.82 -19.07 14.65
CA ALA A 119 2.61 -17.93 14.19
C ALA A 119 4.00 -18.36 13.71
N THR A 120 4.41 -17.94 12.54
CA THR A 120 5.76 -18.22 12.01
C THR A 120 6.78 -17.26 12.62
N LYS A 121 7.87 -17.80 13.15
CA LYS A 121 9.00 -17.01 13.67
C LYS A 121 10.02 -16.83 12.54
N ASP A 122 10.10 -15.63 11.97
CA ASP A 122 11.20 -15.26 11.06
C ASP A 122 12.39 -14.71 11.86
N ALA A 123 13.29 -15.59 12.30
CA ALA A 123 14.49 -15.21 13.06
C ALA A 123 15.46 -14.31 12.22
N ALA A 124 15.54 -14.53 10.91
CA ALA A 124 16.39 -13.73 10.01
C ALA A 124 15.91 -12.27 9.83
N LYS A 125 14.63 -11.99 10.15
CA LYS A 125 14.03 -10.66 10.01
C LYS A 125 14.41 -9.73 11.16
N ALA A 126 14.77 -10.25 12.33
CA ALA A 126 15.08 -9.45 13.51
C ALA A 126 16.39 -8.65 13.37
N ASP A 127 17.44 -9.24 12.82
CA ASP A 127 18.75 -8.58 12.67
C ASP A 127 18.71 -7.49 11.56
N ALA A 128 18.01 -7.76 10.46
CA ALA A 128 17.79 -6.76 9.41
C ALA A 128 16.95 -5.58 9.90
N LEU A 129 16.00 -5.81 10.82
CA LEU A 129 15.14 -4.76 11.39
C LEU A 129 15.91 -3.84 12.34
N LEU A 130 16.91 -4.35 13.07
CA LEU A 130 17.74 -3.54 13.97
C LEU A 130 18.60 -2.54 13.20
N SER A 131 19.14 -2.94 12.04
CA SER A 131 19.96 -2.07 11.19
C SER A 131 19.16 -0.91 10.56
N LEU A 132 17.84 -1.06 10.42
CA LEU A 132 16.94 -0.03 9.87
C LEU A 132 16.37 0.91 10.95
N GLY A 133 16.59 0.64 12.24
CA GLY A 133 15.94 1.36 13.34
C GLY A 133 16.15 2.88 13.32
N GLU A 134 17.36 3.34 12.97
CA GLU A 134 17.67 4.77 12.87
C GLU A 134 16.96 5.41 11.68
N ALA A 135 16.96 4.76 10.51
CA ALA A 135 16.28 5.25 9.31
C ALA A 135 14.76 5.33 9.53
N ILE A 136 14.17 4.30 10.16
CA ILE A 136 12.74 4.28 10.50
C ILE A 136 12.38 5.40 11.48
N THR A 137 13.22 5.64 12.49
CA THR A 137 13.01 6.72 13.46
C THR A 137 13.07 8.08 12.78
N ALA A 138 14.04 8.30 11.89
CA ALA A 138 14.18 9.53 11.12
C ALA A 138 13.01 9.72 10.13
N TYR A 139 12.54 8.64 9.50
CA TYR A 139 11.37 8.69 8.63
C TYR A 139 10.10 9.02 9.42
N LYS A 140 9.90 8.42 10.59
CA LYS A 140 8.78 8.76 11.48
C LYS A 140 8.80 10.24 11.86
N ALA A 141 9.97 10.82 12.14
CA ALA A 141 10.08 12.24 12.42
C ALA A 141 9.69 13.12 11.22
N TYR A 142 10.10 12.71 10.01
CA TYR A 142 9.69 13.38 8.77
C TYR A 142 8.19 13.33 8.55
N VAL A 143 7.58 12.14 8.62
CA VAL A 143 6.13 11.96 8.47
C VAL A 143 5.36 12.76 9.52
N THR A 144 5.85 12.82 10.77
CA THR A 144 5.23 13.62 11.84
C THR A 144 5.24 15.11 11.50
N ALA A 145 6.34 15.62 10.93
CA ALA A 145 6.45 17.02 10.51
C ALA A 145 5.50 17.33 9.33
N GLU A 146 5.50 16.51 8.29
CA GLU A 146 4.60 16.67 7.14
C GLU A 146 3.12 16.61 7.58
N THR A 147 2.77 15.69 8.48
CA THR A 147 1.40 15.58 9.02
C THR A 147 0.99 16.83 9.79
N ALA A 148 1.91 17.49 10.51
CA ALA A 148 1.62 18.74 11.20
C ALA A 148 1.32 19.89 10.21
N GLU A 149 2.06 19.96 9.10
CA GLU A 149 1.82 20.92 8.03
C GLU A 149 0.50 20.60 7.30
N LEU A 150 0.20 19.31 7.07
CA LEU A 150 -1.08 18.87 6.52
C LEU A 150 -2.26 19.35 7.38
N VAL A 151 -2.20 19.17 8.70
CA VAL A 151 -3.24 19.63 9.63
C VAL A 151 -3.42 21.15 9.54
N SER A 152 -2.33 21.90 9.53
CA SER A 152 -2.36 23.37 9.45
C SER A 152 -2.93 23.84 8.10
N GLY A 153 -2.46 23.25 7.00
CA GLY A 153 -2.93 23.55 5.66
C GLY A 153 -4.40 23.20 5.46
N THR A 154 -4.82 22.00 5.89
CA THR A 154 -6.21 21.54 5.82
C THR A 154 -7.14 22.45 6.59
N LYS A 155 -6.72 22.89 7.78
CA LYS A 155 -7.53 23.86 8.53
C LYS A 155 -7.68 25.18 7.80
N ALA A 156 -6.62 25.75 7.25
CA ALA A 156 -6.68 27.01 6.48
C ALA A 156 -7.53 26.85 5.21
N PHE A 157 -7.42 25.72 4.52
CA PHE A 157 -8.19 25.37 3.33
C PHE A 157 -9.68 25.25 3.66
N THR A 158 -10.04 24.46 4.66
CA THR A 158 -11.43 24.24 5.07
C THR A 158 -12.07 25.49 5.65
N ASP A 159 -11.32 26.33 6.37
CA ASP A 159 -11.79 27.65 6.83
C ASP A 159 -12.14 28.56 5.63
N ALA A 160 -11.32 28.56 4.56
CA ALA A 160 -11.60 29.33 3.34
C ALA A 160 -12.85 28.81 2.61
N VAL A 161 -13.02 27.49 2.51
CA VAL A 161 -14.24 26.87 1.95
C VAL A 161 -15.48 27.31 2.71
N LYS A 162 -15.47 27.23 4.03
CA LYS A 162 -16.60 27.61 4.92
C LYS A 162 -16.88 29.10 4.90
N ALA A 163 -15.84 29.93 4.70
CA ALA A 163 -16.00 31.37 4.52
C ALA A 163 -16.57 31.78 3.15
N GLY A 164 -16.65 30.85 2.22
CA GLY A 164 -17.06 31.14 0.82
C GLY A 164 -15.96 31.83 0.00
N ASP A 165 -14.71 31.83 0.48
CA ASP A 165 -13.57 32.44 -0.20
C ASP A 165 -12.98 31.43 -1.20
N ILE A 166 -13.64 31.33 -2.36
CA ILE A 166 -13.32 30.35 -3.41
C ILE A 166 -11.87 30.52 -3.90
N GLU A 167 -11.43 31.76 -4.13
CA GLU A 167 -10.09 32.02 -4.67
C GLU A 167 -8.99 31.62 -3.67
N LYS A 168 -9.20 31.93 -2.39
CA LYS A 168 -8.28 31.50 -1.34
C LYS A 168 -8.28 29.97 -1.17
N ALA A 169 -9.45 29.32 -1.21
CA ALA A 169 -9.57 27.88 -1.12
C ALA A 169 -8.84 27.21 -2.30
N LYS A 170 -9.05 27.67 -3.55
CA LYS A 170 -8.31 27.17 -4.72
C LYS A 170 -6.80 27.32 -4.57
N ALA A 171 -6.33 28.46 -4.07
CA ALA A 171 -4.89 28.70 -3.87
C ALA A 171 -4.27 27.81 -2.80
N LEU A 172 -5.05 27.34 -1.83
CA LEU A 172 -4.59 26.46 -0.74
C LEU A 172 -4.69 24.97 -1.08
N TYR A 173 -5.44 24.58 -2.08
CA TYR A 173 -5.72 23.18 -2.41
C TYR A 173 -4.44 22.36 -2.67
N ALA A 174 -3.74 22.60 -3.77
CA ALA A 174 -2.55 21.85 -4.14
C ALA A 174 -1.41 21.94 -3.11
N PRO A 175 -1.06 23.14 -2.55
CA PRO A 175 -0.03 23.20 -1.51
C PRO A 175 -0.35 22.37 -0.27
N THR A 176 -1.64 22.25 0.09
CA THR A 176 -2.04 21.43 1.25
C THR A 176 -1.95 19.95 0.94
N ARG A 177 -2.43 19.50 -0.21
CA ARG A 177 -2.37 18.10 -0.66
C ARG A 177 -0.95 17.57 -0.70
N GLN A 178 0.04 18.36 -1.11
CA GLN A 178 1.44 17.94 -1.17
C GLN A 178 1.96 17.34 0.14
N HIS A 179 1.44 17.74 1.29
CA HIS A 179 1.83 17.15 2.56
C HIS A 179 1.25 15.75 2.75
N TYR A 180 0.07 15.49 2.21
CA TYR A 180 -0.53 14.15 2.18
C TYR A 180 0.26 13.24 1.24
N GLU A 181 0.49 13.67 0.01
CA GLU A 181 1.20 12.94 -1.03
C GLU A 181 2.62 12.51 -0.62
N ARG A 182 3.33 13.34 0.15
CA ARG A 182 4.67 13.01 0.68
C ARG A 182 4.66 11.88 1.69
N ILE A 183 3.55 11.69 2.40
CA ILE A 183 3.42 10.70 3.47
C ILE A 183 2.49 9.55 3.11
N GLU A 184 1.99 9.52 1.90
CA GLU A 184 1.02 8.56 1.39
C GLU A 184 1.34 7.10 1.77
N PRO A 185 2.60 6.59 1.69
CA PRO A 185 2.92 5.22 2.09
C PRO A 185 2.62 4.89 3.56
N ILE A 186 2.37 5.89 4.38
CA ILE A 186 1.97 5.75 5.79
C ILE A 186 0.50 6.09 5.97
N ALA A 187 -0.03 7.07 5.24
CA ALA A 187 -1.43 7.49 5.31
C ALA A 187 -2.37 6.37 4.84
N GLU A 188 -2.06 5.75 3.71
CA GLU A 188 -2.80 4.63 3.10
C GLU A 188 -2.85 3.38 3.98
N LEU A 189 -1.95 3.22 4.97
CA LEU A 189 -2.04 2.14 5.95
C LEU A 189 -3.35 2.19 6.76
N PHE A 190 -4.05 3.31 6.75
CA PHE A 190 -5.34 3.52 7.40
C PHE A 190 -6.45 3.63 6.35
N SER A 191 -6.77 2.52 5.69
CA SER A 191 -7.70 2.44 4.55
C SER A 191 -9.04 3.18 4.74
N ASP A 192 -9.55 3.27 5.98
CA ASP A 192 -10.77 4.02 6.28
C ASP A 192 -10.57 5.54 6.19
N LEU A 193 -9.42 6.04 6.63
CA LEU A 193 -9.09 7.46 6.55
C LEU A 193 -8.62 7.84 5.16
N ASP A 194 -7.83 7.00 4.53
CA ASP A 194 -7.39 7.19 3.16
C ASP A 194 -8.60 7.32 2.22
N GLY A 195 -9.52 6.34 2.25
CA GLY A 195 -10.77 6.38 1.50
C GLY A 195 -11.69 7.57 1.83
N SER A 196 -11.57 8.21 3.00
CA SER A 196 -12.33 9.40 3.36
C SER A 196 -11.64 10.71 3.01
N ILE A 197 -10.31 10.74 3.00
CA ILE A 197 -9.49 11.94 2.76
C ILE A 197 -9.21 12.11 1.26
N ASP A 198 -8.86 11.02 0.56
CA ASP A 198 -8.22 11.09 -0.76
C ASP A 198 -8.94 10.34 -1.88
N ALA A 199 -9.92 9.46 -1.59
CA ALA A 199 -10.60 8.70 -2.62
C ALA A 199 -11.29 9.61 -3.65
N ARG A 200 -11.18 9.20 -4.92
CA ARG A 200 -11.74 9.90 -6.08
C ARG A 200 -13.19 9.48 -6.33
N GLU A 201 -13.93 10.28 -7.07
CA GLU A 201 -15.32 9.94 -7.41
C GLU A 201 -15.48 8.59 -8.12
N ASP A 202 -14.43 8.16 -8.85
CA ASP A 202 -14.44 6.89 -9.58
C ASP A 202 -14.35 5.66 -8.67
N ASP A 203 -13.99 5.83 -7.41
CA ASP A 203 -13.91 4.76 -6.39
C ASP A 203 -15.29 4.42 -5.81
N TYR A 204 -16.32 5.17 -6.22
CA TYR A 204 -17.70 5.00 -5.75
C TYR A 204 -18.65 4.62 -6.89
N GLU A 205 -19.66 3.79 -6.56
CA GLU A 205 -20.65 3.34 -7.56
C GLU A 205 -21.42 4.51 -8.19
N LYS A 206 -21.80 5.50 -7.38
CA LYS A 206 -22.54 6.69 -7.83
C LYS A 206 -21.65 7.88 -8.18
N LYS A 207 -20.34 7.66 -8.22
CA LYS A 207 -19.35 8.69 -8.51
C LYS A 207 -19.54 9.95 -7.65
N ALA A 208 -19.49 11.13 -8.26
CA ALA A 208 -19.66 12.41 -7.57
C ALA A 208 -20.99 12.57 -6.79
N GLU A 209 -21.99 11.77 -7.10
CA GLU A 209 -23.29 11.77 -6.41
C GLU A 209 -23.34 10.79 -5.22
N ASP A 210 -22.28 10.03 -5.00
CA ASP A 210 -22.24 9.12 -3.87
C ASP A 210 -22.11 9.91 -2.56
N PRO A 211 -22.99 9.67 -1.56
CA PRO A 211 -22.93 10.38 -0.30
C PRO A 211 -21.66 10.06 0.54
N LYS A 212 -20.94 9.01 0.19
CA LYS A 212 -19.65 8.64 0.82
C LYS A 212 -18.45 9.31 0.15
N PHE A 213 -18.63 9.92 -1.02
CA PHE A 213 -17.59 10.68 -1.68
C PHE A 213 -17.30 11.96 -0.89
N THR A 214 -16.20 11.96 -0.16
CA THR A 214 -15.75 13.03 0.76
C THR A 214 -14.32 13.46 0.41
N GLY A 215 -13.65 14.13 1.31
CA GLY A 215 -12.22 14.41 1.23
C GLY A 215 -11.86 15.56 0.29
N PHE A 216 -10.58 15.58 -0.08
CA PHE A 216 -10.01 16.62 -0.93
C PHE A 216 -10.69 16.68 -2.28
N HIS A 217 -10.89 15.55 -2.97
CA HIS A 217 -11.46 15.51 -4.31
C HIS A 217 -12.94 15.89 -4.36
N ARG A 218 -13.68 15.70 -3.26
CA ARG A 218 -15.05 16.24 -3.15
C ARG A 218 -15.06 17.76 -3.14
N LEU A 219 -14.14 18.36 -2.38
CA LEU A 219 -14.01 19.83 -2.31
C LEU A 219 -13.39 20.40 -3.60
N GLU A 220 -12.45 19.67 -4.20
CA GLU A 220 -11.87 19.99 -5.50
C GLU A 220 -12.96 20.15 -6.58
N LYS A 221 -13.84 19.16 -6.69
CA LYS A 221 -14.97 19.21 -7.62
C LYS A 221 -15.82 20.46 -7.41
N ALA A 222 -16.16 20.77 -6.16
CA ALA A 222 -16.97 21.95 -5.83
C ALA A 222 -16.28 23.27 -6.22
N LEU A 223 -14.97 23.37 -5.92
CA LEU A 223 -14.18 24.58 -6.17
C LEU A 223 -13.88 24.79 -7.65
N PHE A 224 -13.36 23.77 -8.33
CA PHE A 224 -12.83 23.90 -9.69
C PHE A 224 -13.85 23.47 -10.76
N GLY A 225 -14.66 22.45 -10.47
CA GLY A 225 -15.71 21.98 -11.38
C GLY A 225 -16.97 22.84 -11.31
N ASP A 226 -17.53 23.00 -10.11
CA ASP A 226 -18.81 23.67 -9.92
C ASP A 226 -18.64 25.18 -9.65
N ASN A 227 -17.44 25.64 -9.36
CA ASN A 227 -17.08 27.00 -8.92
C ASN A 227 -18.01 27.51 -7.79
N SER A 228 -18.32 26.65 -6.84
CA SER A 228 -19.26 26.89 -5.74
C SER A 228 -18.91 26.03 -4.52
N VAL A 229 -18.92 26.63 -3.35
CA VAL A 229 -18.75 25.93 -2.07
C VAL A 229 -20.07 25.77 -1.30
N LYS A 230 -21.19 26.03 -1.96
CA LYS A 230 -22.52 25.90 -1.34
C LYS A 230 -22.77 24.47 -0.89
N GLY A 231 -23.03 24.29 0.41
CA GLY A 231 -23.31 22.98 1.00
C GLY A 231 -22.05 22.14 1.27
N MET A 232 -20.84 22.73 1.18
CA MET A 232 -19.58 22.03 1.43
C MET A 232 -19.11 22.09 2.88
N ASP A 233 -19.81 22.79 3.77
CA ASP A 233 -19.39 22.97 5.17
C ASP A 233 -19.16 21.62 5.89
N ASN A 234 -20.09 20.67 5.75
CA ASN A 234 -19.99 19.37 6.38
C ASN A 234 -18.81 18.55 5.81
N TYR A 235 -18.53 18.65 4.52
CA TYR A 235 -17.39 17.97 3.89
C TYR A 235 -16.06 18.59 4.33
N ALA A 236 -16.02 19.91 4.50
CA ALA A 236 -14.88 20.62 5.04
C ALA A 236 -14.62 20.24 6.50
N ASP A 237 -15.67 20.17 7.33
CA ASP A 237 -15.57 19.72 8.72
C ASP A 237 -15.11 18.25 8.82
N GLN A 238 -15.64 17.38 7.95
CA GLN A 238 -15.24 15.97 7.89
C GLN A 238 -13.76 15.82 7.52
N LEU A 239 -13.30 16.47 6.45
CA LEU A 239 -11.90 16.42 6.04
C LEU A 239 -10.97 16.88 7.16
N ASN A 240 -11.32 17.99 7.83
CA ASN A 240 -10.50 18.48 8.94
C ASN A 240 -10.47 17.49 10.14
N ALA A 241 -11.58 16.82 10.44
CA ALA A 241 -11.65 15.79 11.47
C ALA A 241 -10.83 14.55 11.10
N ASP A 242 -10.90 14.10 9.85
CA ASP A 242 -10.19 12.92 9.36
C ASP A 242 -8.67 13.14 9.36
N VAL A 243 -8.20 14.32 8.95
CA VAL A 243 -6.77 14.67 9.00
C VAL A 243 -6.26 14.76 10.42
N LEU A 244 -7.06 15.26 11.38
CA LEU A 244 -6.69 15.24 12.81
C LEU A 244 -6.63 13.81 13.38
N GLU A 245 -7.56 12.95 12.99
CA GLU A 245 -7.52 11.54 13.39
C GLU A 245 -6.33 10.81 12.76
N LEU A 246 -6.01 11.11 11.48
CA LEU A 246 -4.81 10.60 10.81
C LEU A 246 -3.54 10.97 11.58
N GLN A 247 -3.39 12.24 11.97
CA GLN A 247 -2.27 12.70 12.78
C GLN A 247 -2.14 11.90 14.08
N LYS A 248 -3.25 11.69 14.77
CA LYS A 248 -3.28 10.92 16.01
C LYS A 248 -2.83 9.47 15.77
N ARG A 249 -3.39 8.79 14.77
CA ARG A 249 -3.04 7.40 14.47
C ARG A 249 -1.58 7.24 14.04
N ILE A 250 -1.05 8.16 13.23
CA ILE A 250 0.37 8.20 12.85
C ILE A 250 1.27 8.35 14.09
N SER A 251 0.89 9.19 15.05
CA SER A 251 1.67 9.37 16.28
C SER A 251 1.80 8.09 17.10
N GLU A 252 0.76 7.27 17.13
CA GLU A 252 0.66 6.00 17.85
C GLU A 252 1.23 4.81 17.06
N LEU A 253 1.42 4.95 15.74
CA LEU A 253 1.86 3.87 14.86
C LEU A 253 3.32 3.51 15.10
N ALA A 254 3.59 2.21 15.26
CA ALA A 254 4.93 1.65 15.08
C ALA A 254 5.14 1.43 13.57
N PHE A 255 5.96 2.25 12.92
CA PHE A 255 6.16 2.20 11.47
C PHE A 255 6.67 0.83 11.02
N PRO A 256 5.94 0.13 10.15
CA PRO A 256 6.36 -1.18 9.66
C PRO A 256 7.59 -1.04 8.77
N PRO A 257 8.74 -1.68 9.06
CA PRO A 257 9.94 -1.54 8.25
C PRO A 257 9.75 -1.90 6.78
N SER A 258 8.92 -2.91 6.50
CA SER A 258 8.61 -3.33 5.13
C SER A 258 7.87 -2.24 4.34
N LYS A 259 6.98 -1.50 4.98
CA LYS A 259 6.25 -0.39 4.35
C LYS A 259 7.17 0.80 4.12
N VAL A 260 8.05 1.12 5.06
CA VAL A 260 9.05 2.19 4.87
C VAL A 260 9.99 1.85 3.71
N VAL A 261 10.50 0.61 3.64
CA VAL A 261 11.39 0.18 2.54
C VAL A 261 10.67 0.11 1.20
N GLY A 262 9.42 -0.36 1.19
CA GLY A 262 8.61 -0.49 -0.03
C GLY A 262 8.01 0.83 -0.50
N GLY A 263 7.77 1.78 0.40
CA GLY A 263 7.01 3.00 0.11
C GLY A 263 7.62 3.88 -0.98
N ALA A 264 8.95 3.93 -1.11
CA ALA A 264 9.58 4.68 -2.20
C ALA A 264 9.24 4.10 -3.59
N ALA A 265 9.11 2.78 -3.70
CA ALA A 265 8.73 2.13 -4.95
C ALA A 265 7.23 2.32 -5.21
N GLY A 266 6.38 2.19 -4.17
CA GLY A 266 4.94 2.44 -4.23
C GLY A 266 4.63 3.83 -4.79
N LEU A 267 5.18 4.88 -4.20
CA LEU A 267 4.99 6.27 -4.67
C LEU A 267 5.37 6.47 -6.15
N ILE A 268 6.45 5.84 -6.62
CA ILE A 268 6.87 5.96 -8.03
C ILE A 268 5.96 5.12 -8.94
N GLU A 269 5.52 3.94 -8.50
CA GLU A 269 4.56 3.11 -9.25
C GLU A 269 3.22 3.84 -9.40
N GLU A 270 2.74 4.49 -8.37
CA GLU A 270 1.49 5.25 -8.37
C GLU A 270 1.55 6.44 -9.34
N VAL A 271 2.61 7.24 -9.27
CA VAL A 271 2.86 8.30 -10.23
C VAL A 271 2.78 7.80 -11.67
N ALA A 272 3.40 6.66 -11.96
CA ALA A 272 3.43 6.09 -13.31
C ALA A 272 2.07 5.54 -13.76
N ALA A 273 1.24 5.08 -12.83
CA ALA A 273 0.01 4.36 -13.15
C ALA A 273 -1.23 5.27 -13.22
N SER A 274 -1.38 6.21 -12.30
CA SER A 274 -2.58 7.04 -12.16
C SER A 274 -2.33 8.52 -12.44
N LYS A 275 -1.28 9.11 -11.88
CA LYS A 275 -1.11 10.56 -11.88
C LYS A 275 -0.64 11.13 -13.23
N ILE A 276 0.05 10.34 -14.07
CA ILE A 276 0.44 10.77 -15.45
C ILE A 276 -0.76 11.02 -16.36
N SER A 277 -1.87 10.31 -16.14
CA SER A 277 -3.07 10.46 -16.97
C SER A 277 -3.86 11.74 -16.69
N GLY A 278 -3.58 12.45 -15.58
CA GLY A 278 -4.32 13.62 -15.13
C GLY A 278 -5.67 13.26 -14.51
N GLU A 279 -5.80 12.04 -13.99
CA GLU A 279 -7.03 11.57 -13.34
C GLU A 279 -7.05 11.85 -11.84
N GLU A 280 -5.91 12.15 -11.25
CA GLU A 280 -5.79 12.47 -9.84
C GLU A 280 -6.56 13.74 -9.52
N ASP A 281 -6.08 14.86 -10.05
CA ASP A 281 -6.66 16.18 -9.85
C ASP A 281 -7.53 16.59 -11.05
N ARG A 282 -8.58 15.84 -11.28
CA ARG A 282 -9.44 15.90 -12.47
C ARG A 282 -10.02 17.29 -12.75
N TYR A 283 -10.28 18.07 -11.73
CA TYR A 283 -10.95 19.37 -11.83
C TYR A 283 -10.00 20.55 -11.71
N SER A 284 -9.00 20.44 -10.86
CA SER A 284 -8.01 21.49 -10.63
C SER A 284 -6.86 21.43 -11.62
N HIS A 285 -6.58 20.24 -12.17
CA HIS A 285 -5.42 19.96 -13.03
C HIS A 285 -4.09 20.30 -12.33
N THR A 286 -4.01 20.00 -11.04
CA THR A 286 -2.83 20.25 -10.23
C THR A 286 -1.96 18.99 -10.01
N ASP A 287 -2.20 17.93 -10.76
CA ASP A 287 -1.50 16.63 -10.69
C ASP A 287 0.03 16.73 -10.60
N LEU A 288 0.64 17.75 -11.23
CA LEU A 288 2.09 17.97 -11.16
C LEU A 288 2.59 18.34 -9.76
N TRP A 289 1.73 18.88 -8.91
CA TRP A 289 2.06 19.16 -7.51
C TRP A 289 2.11 17.88 -6.71
N ASP A 290 1.15 17.00 -6.92
CA ASP A 290 1.08 15.69 -6.28
C ASP A 290 2.25 14.82 -6.75
N PHE A 291 2.49 14.80 -8.05
CA PHE A 291 3.63 14.15 -8.68
C PHE A 291 4.98 14.55 -8.04
N GLN A 292 5.20 15.86 -7.88
CA GLN A 292 6.42 16.35 -7.24
C GLN A 292 6.49 15.90 -5.78
N ALA A 293 5.38 15.91 -5.06
CA ALA A 293 5.33 15.52 -3.66
C ALA A 293 5.60 14.03 -3.46
N ASN A 294 5.07 13.16 -4.32
CA ASN A 294 5.38 11.72 -4.30
C ASN A 294 6.88 11.47 -4.57
N ILE A 295 7.48 12.18 -5.54
CA ILE A 295 8.93 12.08 -5.79
C ILE A 295 9.72 12.56 -4.56
N ASP A 296 9.33 13.67 -3.93
CA ASP A 296 9.98 14.18 -2.73
C ASP A 296 9.91 13.16 -1.58
N GLY A 297 8.74 12.54 -1.38
CA GLY A 297 8.52 11.48 -0.39
C GLY A 297 9.37 10.25 -0.65
N ALA A 298 9.38 9.76 -1.90
CA ALA A 298 10.19 8.62 -2.32
C ALA A 298 11.70 8.91 -2.14
N GLN A 299 12.17 10.09 -2.56
CA GLN A 299 13.56 10.52 -2.39
C GLN A 299 13.94 10.57 -0.90
N LYS A 300 13.04 11.05 -0.04
CA LYS A 300 13.28 11.10 1.40
C LYS A 300 13.51 9.71 1.99
N ILE A 301 12.70 8.73 1.61
CA ILE A 301 12.87 7.33 2.03
C ILE A 301 14.22 6.78 1.57
N VAL A 302 14.56 6.98 0.29
CA VAL A 302 15.82 6.50 -0.29
C VAL A 302 17.02 7.12 0.42
N ASP A 303 17.00 8.43 0.68
CA ASP A 303 18.10 9.13 1.36
C ASP A 303 18.33 8.63 2.78
N LEU A 304 17.25 8.31 3.50
CA LEU A 304 17.34 7.76 4.85
C LEU A 304 17.83 6.30 4.88
N LEU A 305 17.51 5.52 3.84
CA LEU A 305 17.94 4.12 3.72
C LEU A 305 19.33 3.97 3.11
N ARG A 306 19.81 4.95 2.34
CA ARG A 306 21.11 4.90 1.62
C ARG A 306 22.30 4.49 2.49
N PRO A 307 22.45 4.95 3.76
CA PRO A 307 23.54 4.50 4.63
C PRO A 307 23.51 3.02 4.97
N GLN A 308 22.38 2.33 4.72
CA GLN A 308 22.15 0.92 5.03
C GLN A 308 22.35 0.00 3.80
N LEU A 309 22.53 0.59 2.61
CA LEU A 309 22.78 -0.10 1.34
C LEU A 309 24.28 -0.25 1.09
#